data_f82564fe0168648918b147fbc138823d
#
_entry.id   f82564fe0168648918b147fbc138823d
#
_cell.length_a   1.000
_cell.length_b   1.000
_cell.length_c   1.000
_cell.angle_alpha   90.00
_cell.angle_beta   90.00
_cell.angle_gamma   90.00
#
_symmetry.space_group_name_H-M   'P 1'
#
loop_
_entity.id
_entity.type
_entity.pdbx_description
1 polymer ?
#
loop_
_entity_poly.entity_id
_entity_poly.type
_entity_poly.pdbx_seq_one_letter_code
_entity_poly.pdbx_strand_id
1 'polypeptide(L)'
;KTTLWSYFPSKEDLFEAVVDDIVERYGDALAIDLPLDEPVPDVLRRFGNVLMTKLTATPLLSLFRLVVGEAERFPHLSKTFYDRGPRRGKARAADWVAAKMARGELRPGDPMRAVQHFSGLCQSGLYQFAILGMTDPDDVERLQADVEAAVETFYRGWRPDTAG
;
A
#
# COMPACT_ATOMS: atom_id res chain seq x y z
N LYS A 1 0.03 -30.52 -18.25
CA LYS A 1 -1.09 -30.14 -17.32
C LYS A 1 -1.10 -30.95 -16.02
N THR A 2 -0.47 -32.09 -15.94
CA THR A 2 -0.55 -33.03 -14.81
C THR A 2 0.42 -32.70 -13.65
N THR A 3 1.47 -31.94 -13.89
CA THR A 3 2.56 -31.74 -12.92
C THR A 3 2.22 -30.72 -11.82
N LEU A 4 1.43 -29.70 -12.12
CA LEU A 4 1.09 -28.65 -11.14
C LEU A 4 0.17 -29.18 -10.03
N TRP A 5 -0.82 -29.99 -10.41
CA TRP A 5 -1.78 -30.60 -9.49
C TRP A 5 -1.23 -31.73 -8.62
N SER A 6 -0.01 -32.20 -8.90
CA SER A 6 0.70 -33.13 -8.02
C SER A 6 1.36 -32.44 -6.82
N TYR A 7 1.61 -31.14 -6.93
CA TYR A 7 2.23 -30.33 -5.85
C TYR A 7 1.20 -29.55 -5.00
N PHE A 8 0.03 -29.23 -5.60
CA PHE A 8 -1.01 -28.47 -4.91
C PHE A 8 -2.34 -29.24 -4.92
N PRO A 9 -2.80 -29.74 -3.76
CA PRO A 9 -4.02 -30.54 -3.64
C PRO A 9 -5.29 -29.79 -4.07
N SER A 10 -5.31 -28.45 -3.95
CA SER A 10 -6.44 -27.61 -4.31
C SER A 10 -5.98 -26.30 -4.99
N LYS A 11 -6.94 -25.56 -5.58
CA LYS A 11 -6.71 -24.23 -6.14
C LYS A 11 -6.37 -23.23 -5.02
N GLU A 12 -6.95 -23.45 -3.85
CA GLU A 12 -6.70 -22.68 -2.64
C GLU A 12 -5.24 -22.79 -2.20
N ASP A 13 -4.71 -24.02 -2.09
CA ASP A 13 -3.32 -24.27 -1.69
C ASP A 13 -2.33 -23.60 -2.67
N LEU A 14 -2.61 -23.70 -3.97
CA LEU A 14 -1.80 -23.00 -4.98
C LEU A 14 -1.85 -21.47 -4.79
N PHE A 15 -3.04 -20.93 -4.54
CA PHE A 15 -3.20 -19.49 -4.34
C PHE A 15 -2.49 -19.01 -3.07
N GLU A 16 -2.63 -19.72 -1.95
CA GLU A 16 -1.91 -19.41 -0.71
C GLU A 16 -0.40 -19.42 -0.92
N ALA A 17 0.13 -20.42 -1.63
CA ALA A 17 1.55 -20.49 -1.96
C ALA A 17 2.00 -19.31 -2.84
N VAL A 18 1.19 -18.86 -3.79
CA VAL A 18 1.47 -17.68 -4.62
C VAL A 18 1.45 -16.39 -3.78
N VAL A 19 0.47 -16.26 -2.88
CA VAL A 19 0.42 -15.12 -1.95
C VAL A 19 1.65 -15.11 -1.05
N ASP A 20 2.04 -16.25 -0.52
CA ASP A 20 3.21 -16.37 0.35
C ASP A 20 4.51 -16.00 -0.37
N ASP A 21 4.74 -16.54 -1.56
CA ASP A 21 5.92 -16.24 -2.37
C ASP A 21 6.01 -14.73 -2.70
N ILE A 22 4.89 -14.12 -3.08
CA ILE A 22 4.87 -12.69 -3.40
C ILE A 22 5.05 -11.85 -2.13
N VAL A 23 4.41 -12.20 -1.02
CA VAL A 23 4.57 -11.48 0.25
C VAL A 23 6.00 -11.62 0.77
N GLU A 24 6.63 -12.79 0.65
CA GLU A 24 8.03 -12.99 1.03
C GLU A 24 8.98 -12.14 0.18
N ARG A 25 8.80 -12.13 -1.13
CA ARG A 25 9.64 -11.35 -2.05
C ARG A 25 9.44 -9.83 -1.97
N TYR A 26 8.21 -9.39 -1.73
CA TYR A 26 7.84 -7.97 -1.78
C TYR A 26 7.44 -7.39 -0.42
N GLY A 27 7.19 -8.21 0.59
CA GLY A 27 6.78 -7.78 1.93
C GLY A 27 7.87 -6.96 2.63
N ASP A 28 9.13 -7.41 2.58
CA ASP A 28 10.27 -6.64 3.10
C ASP A 28 10.55 -5.39 2.28
N ALA A 29 10.20 -5.43 1.01
CA ALA A 29 10.31 -4.28 0.13
C ALA A 29 9.31 -3.15 0.48
N LEU A 30 8.27 -3.42 1.27
CA LEU A 30 7.39 -2.42 1.90
C LEU A 30 7.88 -2.01 3.29
N ALA A 31 8.98 -2.59 3.77
CA ALA A 31 9.71 -2.15 4.95
C ALA A 31 10.48 -0.85 4.64
N ILE A 32 9.72 0.22 4.36
CA ILE A 32 10.27 1.54 4.10
C ILE A 32 10.70 2.13 5.43
N ASP A 33 11.90 2.71 5.45
CA ASP A 33 12.38 3.48 6.58
C ASP A 33 11.53 4.75 6.74
N LEU A 34 11.01 4.96 7.95
CA LEU A 34 10.16 6.09 8.32
C LEU A 34 10.85 6.88 9.45
N PRO A 35 11.88 7.68 9.14
CA PRO A 35 12.63 8.42 10.13
C PRO A 35 11.76 9.46 10.86
N LEU A 36 11.96 9.57 12.17
CA LEU A 36 11.22 10.51 13.01
C LEU A 36 11.81 11.91 13.01
N ASP A 37 13.05 12.09 12.55
CA ASP A 37 13.76 13.37 12.64
C ASP A 37 13.68 14.19 11.33
N GLU A 38 13.04 13.62 10.30
CA GLU A 38 12.83 14.30 9.04
C GLU A 38 11.43 14.95 8.96
N PRO A 39 11.26 16.01 8.13
CA PRO A 39 9.96 16.62 7.91
C PRO A 39 8.92 15.65 7.38
N VAL A 40 7.69 15.75 7.89
CA VAL A 40 6.58 14.87 7.51
C VAL A 40 6.37 14.78 5.99
N PRO A 41 6.33 15.90 5.22
CA PRO A 41 6.12 15.82 3.77
C PRO A 41 7.21 15.04 3.03
N ASP A 42 8.48 15.13 3.47
CA ASP A 42 9.60 14.47 2.80
C ASP A 42 9.56 12.95 3.01
N VAL A 43 9.24 12.53 4.25
CA VAL A 43 9.05 11.11 4.57
C VAL A 43 7.86 10.54 3.79
N LEU A 44 6.73 11.25 3.75
CA LEU A 44 5.54 10.82 3.02
C LEU A 44 5.78 10.72 1.52
N ARG A 45 6.54 11.66 0.93
CA ARG A 45 6.91 11.64 -0.48
C ARG A 45 7.71 10.39 -0.83
N ARG A 46 8.75 10.08 -0.05
CA ARG A 46 9.53 8.83 -0.24
C ARG A 46 8.68 7.60 -0.05
N PHE A 47 7.91 7.56 1.04
CA PHE A 47 7.00 6.46 1.32
C PHE A 47 5.99 6.24 0.21
N GLY A 48 5.32 7.30 -0.25
CA GLY A 48 4.33 7.25 -1.33
C GLY A 48 4.94 6.75 -2.64
N ASN A 49 6.10 7.27 -3.04
CA ASN A 49 6.76 6.84 -4.26
C ASN A 49 7.15 5.36 -4.21
N VAL A 50 7.77 4.90 -3.13
CA VAL A 50 8.12 3.48 -2.99
C VAL A 50 6.88 2.60 -2.95
N LEU A 51 5.85 2.99 -2.19
CA LEU A 51 4.59 2.26 -2.10
C LEU A 51 3.94 2.12 -3.48
N MET A 52 3.79 3.23 -4.21
CA MET A 52 3.09 3.23 -5.49
C MET A 52 3.87 2.50 -6.58
N THR A 53 5.19 2.68 -6.66
CA THR A 53 6.04 1.90 -7.57
C THR A 53 5.88 0.40 -7.36
N LYS A 54 5.73 -0.06 -6.12
CA LYS A 54 5.55 -1.48 -5.82
C LYS A 54 4.14 -1.97 -6.11
N LEU A 55 3.12 -1.18 -5.75
CA LEU A 55 1.72 -1.53 -6.01
C LEU A 55 1.39 -1.60 -7.50
N THR A 56 2.07 -0.79 -8.33
CA THR A 56 1.91 -0.82 -9.80
C THR A 56 2.81 -1.85 -10.47
N ALA A 57 3.84 -2.36 -9.79
CA ALA A 57 4.68 -3.42 -10.34
C ALA A 57 3.85 -4.66 -10.71
N THR A 58 4.11 -5.22 -11.88
CA THR A 58 3.33 -6.30 -12.49
C THR A 58 3.00 -7.47 -11.55
N PRO A 59 3.92 -8.00 -10.72
CA PRO A 59 3.57 -9.12 -9.85
C PRO A 59 2.52 -8.78 -8.80
N LEU A 60 2.65 -7.64 -8.10
CA LEU A 60 1.70 -7.21 -7.07
C LEU A 60 0.37 -6.77 -7.66
N LEU A 61 0.40 -6.05 -8.78
CA LEU A 61 -0.81 -5.61 -9.48
C LEU A 61 -1.62 -6.80 -10.00
N SER A 62 -0.95 -7.81 -10.57
CA SER A 62 -1.59 -9.04 -11.05
C SER A 62 -2.17 -9.86 -9.91
N LEU A 63 -1.44 -9.98 -8.79
CA LEU A 63 -1.95 -10.64 -7.60
C LEU A 63 -3.17 -9.92 -7.04
N PHE A 64 -3.14 -8.60 -6.96
CA PHE A 64 -4.28 -7.82 -6.45
C PHE A 64 -5.53 -8.02 -7.32
N ARG A 65 -5.37 -7.97 -8.66
CA ARG A 65 -6.47 -8.27 -9.59
C ARG A 65 -7.04 -9.67 -9.41
N LEU A 66 -6.16 -10.67 -9.21
CA LEU A 66 -6.58 -12.04 -8.94
C LEU A 66 -7.36 -12.15 -7.63
N VAL A 67 -6.85 -11.53 -6.55
CA VAL A 67 -7.53 -11.51 -5.25
C VAL A 67 -8.92 -10.89 -5.35
N VAL A 68 -9.03 -9.75 -6.02
CA VAL A 68 -10.32 -9.05 -6.21
C VAL A 68 -11.27 -9.89 -7.08
N GLY A 69 -10.78 -10.47 -8.16
CA GLY A 69 -11.61 -11.29 -9.07
C GLY A 69 -12.14 -12.58 -8.45
N GLU A 70 -11.45 -13.14 -7.46
CA GLU A 70 -11.84 -14.38 -6.78
C GLU A 70 -12.45 -14.13 -5.38
N ALA A 71 -12.60 -12.86 -4.97
CA ALA A 71 -13.00 -12.50 -3.60
C ALA A 71 -14.35 -13.07 -3.16
N GLU A 72 -15.33 -13.10 -4.05
CA GLU A 72 -16.66 -13.66 -3.76
C GLU A 72 -16.61 -15.19 -3.64
N ARG A 73 -15.79 -15.83 -4.46
CA ARG A 73 -15.66 -17.28 -4.50
C ARG A 73 -14.81 -17.84 -3.36
N PHE A 74 -13.75 -17.10 -3.00
CA PHE A 74 -12.76 -17.51 -2.00
C PHE A 74 -12.45 -16.37 -1.01
N PRO A 75 -13.40 -15.98 -0.14
CA PRO A 75 -13.24 -14.84 0.76
C PRO A 75 -12.08 -14.99 1.76
N HIS A 76 -11.73 -16.23 2.14
CA HIS A 76 -10.59 -16.50 3.02
C HIS A 76 -9.24 -16.10 2.37
N LEU A 77 -9.11 -16.20 1.04
CA LEU A 77 -7.89 -15.81 0.32
C LEU A 77 -7.67 -14.29 0.36
N SER A 78 -8.75 -13.51 0.24
CA SER A 78 -8.70 -12.05 0.40
C SER A 78 -8.24 -11.66 1.81
N LYS A 79 -8.74 -12.38 2.83
CA LYS A 79 -8.32 -12.19 4.22
C LYS A 79 -6.84 -12.53 4.41
N THR A 80 -6.39 -13.67 3.89
CA THR A 80 -4.98 -14.11 3.96
C THR A 80 -4.06 -13.07 3.30
N PHE A 81 -4.39 -12.63 2.09
CA PHE A 81 -3.65 -11.58 1.39
C PHE A 81 -3.55 -10.30 2.22
N TYR A 82 -4.68 -9.81 2.74
CA TYR A 82 -4.71 -8.58 3.53
C TYR A 82 -3.89 -8.70 4.82
N ASP A 83 -4.04 -9.78 5.58
CA ASP A 83 -3.37 -9.99 6.86
C ASP A 83 -1.85 -10.13 6.70
N ARG A 84 -1.39 -10.80 5.65
CA ARG A 84 0.03 -11.04 5.41
C ARG A 84 0.79 -9.84 4.81
N GLY A 85 0.13 -9.01 4.02
CA GLY A 85 0.72 -7.86 3.33
C GLY A 85 0.23 -6.51 3.86
N PRO A 86 -0.89 -5.97 3.34
CA PRO A 86 -1.33 -4.59 3.58
C PRO A 86 -1.49 -4.22 5.05
N ARG A 87 -1.97 -5.14 5.90
CA ARG A 87 -2.18 -4.90 7.34
C ARG A 87 -0.88 -4.55 8.06
N ARG A 88 0.20 -5.29 7.78
CA ARG A 88 1.50 -5.06 8.43
C ARG A 88 2.11 -3.73 8.03
N GLY A 89 2.08 -3.40 6.74
CA GLY A 89 2.57 -2.12 6.25
C GLY A 89 1.80 -0.94 6.83
N LYS A 90 0.48 -1.03 6.90
CA LYS A 90 -0.37 0.01 7.50
C LYS A 90 -0.12 0.17 9.00
N ALA A 91 0.09 -0.92 9.75
CA ALA A 91 0.39 -0.85 11.18
C ALA A 91 1.69 -0.08 11.44
N ARG A 92 2.77 -0.39 10.71
CA ARG A 92 4.05 0.34 10.84
C ARG A 92 3.93 1.83 10.50
N ALA A 93 3.20 2.16 9.43
CA ALA A 93 2.94 3.55 9.09
C ALA A 93 2.09 4.26 10.15
N ALA A 94 1.13 3.57 10.78
CA ALA A 94 0.33 4.12 11.86
C ALA A 94 1.17 4.40 13.13
N ASP A 95 2.11 3.53 13.47
CA ASP A 95 3.04 3.76 14.58
C ASP A 95 3.89 5.04 14.35
N TRP A 96 4.39 5.22 13.12
CA TRP A 96 5.12 6.43 12.75
C TRP A 96 4.23 7.69 12.82
N VAL A 97 3.01 7.62 12.29
CA VAL A 97 2.04 8.73 12.38
C VAL A 97 1.73 9.07 13.83
N ALA A 98 1.51 8.06 14.70
CA ALA A 98 1.27 8.26 16.12
C ALA A 98 2.44 9.00 16.81
N ALA A 99 3.68 8.62 16.47
CA ALA A 99 4.87 9.30 16.97
C ALA A 99 4.95 10.76 16.49
N LYS A 100 4.61 11.04 15.22
CA LYS A 100 4.55 12.41 14.68
C LYS A 100 3.45 13.25 15.33
N MET A 101 2.29 12.66 15.63
CA MET A 101 1.23 13.31 16.40
C MET A 101 1.68 13.63 17.82
N ALA A 102 2.36 12.70 18.50
CA ALA A 102 2.90 12.92 19.85
C ALA A 102 3.95 14.04 19.92
N ARG A 103 4.68 14.26 18.82
CA ARG A 103 5.66 15.37 18.68
C ARG A 103 5.00 16.69 18.25
N GLY A 104 3.70 16.71 18.01
CA GLY A 104 3.00 17.90 17.53
C GLY A 104 3.28 18.28 16.07
N GLU A 105 3.88 17.38 15.30
CA GLU A 105 4.17 17.57 13.87
C GLU A 105 2.97 17.24 12.96
N LEU A 106 2.03 16.46 13.48
CA LEU A 106 0.70 16.23 12.93
C LEU A 106 -0.36 16.52 13.99
N ARG A 107 -1.55 16.94 13.55
CA ARG A 107 -2.67 17.16 14.46
C ARG A 107 -3.08 15.85 15.15
N PRO A 108 -3.58 15.88 16.38
CA PRO A 108 -4.09 14.70 17.07
C PRO A 108 -5.27 14.06 16.31
N GLY A 109 -5.31 12.72 16.32
CA GLY A 109 -6.37 11.96 15.66
C GLY A 109 -6.11 10.47 15.70
N ASP A 110 -6.85 9.71 14.89
CA ASP A 110 -6.63 8.29 14.70
C ASP A 110 -5.48 8.06 13.70
N PRO A 111 -4.34 7.49 14.12
CA PRO A 111 -3.19 7.26 13.23
C PRO A 111 -3.51 6.32 12.07
N MET A 112 -4.34 5.28 12.29
CA MET A 112 -4.71 4.34 11.24
C MET A 112 -5.57 5.03 10.17
N ARG A 113 -6.48 5.90 10.58
CA ARG A 113 -7.28 6.72 9.66
C ARG A 113 -6.41 7.66 8.84
N ALA A 114 -5.42 8.29 9.44
CA ALA A 114 -4.46 9.11 8.71
C ALA A 114 -3.72 8.31 7.64
N VAL A 115 -3.24 7.10 7.97
CA VAL A 115 -2.60 6.20 7.00
C VAL A 115 -3.56 5.80 5.87
N GLN A 116 -4.82 5.51 6.20
CA GLN A 116 -5.84 5.18 5.19
C GLN A 116 -6.11 6.35 4.26
N HIS A 117 -6.20 7.59 4.79
CA HIS A 117 -6.35 8.79 3.98
C HIS A 117 -5.18 8.97 3.03
N PHE A 118 -3.94 8.90 3.54
CA PHE A 118 -2.75 9.04 2.70
C PHE A 118 -2.68 7.97 1.60
N SER A 119 -2.88 6.71 1.98
CA SER A 119 -2.88 5.60 1.02
C SER A 119 -3.97 5.74 -0.05
N GLY A 120 -5.18 6.19 0.35
CA GLY A 120 -6.28 6.43 -0.57
C GLY A 120 -5.98 7.56 -1.55
N LEU A 121 -5.39 8.66 -1.07
CA LEU A 121 -4.96 9.78 -1.92
C LEU A 121 -3.91 9.33 -2.95
N CYS A 122 -2.88 8.60 -2.54
CA CYS A 122 -1.87 8.07 -3.47
C CYS A 122 -2.49 7.15 -4.54
N GLN A 123 -3.53 6.40 -4.19
CA GLN A 123 -4.18 5.43 -5.07
C GLN A 123 -5.29 6.02 -5.94
N SER A 124 -5.63 7.31 -5.78
CA SER A 124 -6.77 7.93 -6.48
C SER A 124 -6.51 8.24 -7.97
N GLY A 125 -5.26 8.23 -8.41
CA GLY A 125 -4.84 8.55 -9.78
C GLY A 125 -4.51 7.32 -10.63
N LEU A 126 -3.27 7.25 -11.11
CA LEU A 126 -2.76 6.22 -12.02
C LEU A 126 -3.09 4.79 -11.58
N TYR A 127 -3.02 4.50 -10.29
CA TYR A 127 -3.27 3.17 -9.75
C TYR A 127 -4.67 2.62 -10.09
N GLN A 128 -5.70 3.47 -10.05
CA GLN A 128 -7.06 3.05 -10.41
C GLN A 128 -7.14 2.61 -11.87
N PHE A 129 -6.50 3.34 -12.77
CA PHE A 129 -6.44 2.98 -14.19
C PHE A 129 -5.55 1.75 -14.42
N ALA A 130 -4.45 1.63 -13.68
CA ALA A 130 -3.58 0.47 -13.75
C ALA A 130 -4.33 -0.82 -13.35
N ILE A 131 -5.13 -0.81 -12.28
CA ILE A 131 -5.97 -1.96 -11.89
C ILE A 131 -6.90 -2.38 -13.03
N LEU A 132 -7.49 -1.42 -13.73
CA LEU A 132 -8.40 -1.67 -14.86
C LEU A 132 -7.68 -2.04 -16.17
N GLY A 133 -6.35 -2.02 -16.19
CA GLY A 133 -5.57 -2.30 -17.41
C GLY A 133 -5.67 -1.19 -18.46
N MET A 134 -5.99 0.04 -18.04
CA MET A 134 -6.24 1.17 -18.92
C MET A 134 -5.04 2.09 -19.11
N THR A 135 -3.93 1.84 -18.44
CA THR A 135 -2.73 2.67 -18.51
C THR A 135 -1.47 1.83 -18.32
N ASP A 136 -0.34 2.38 -18.74
CA ASP A 136 0.96 1.80 -18.48
C ASP A 136 1.29 1.95 -16.98
N PRO A 137 1.48 0.85 -16.24
CA PRO A 137 1.86 0.92 -14.84
C PRO A 137 3.26 1.49 -14.61
N ASP A 138 4.09 1.58 -15.65
CA ASP A 138 5.45 2.11 -15.62
C ASP A 138 5.52 3.61 -15.94
N ASP A 139 4.39 4.31 -16.00
CA ASP A 139 4.34 5.78 -16.13
C ASP A 139 4.78 6.46 -14.81
N VAL A 140 6.08 6.50 -14.62
CA VAL A 140 6.74 6.98 -13.39
C VAL A 140 6.46 8.47 -13.14
N GLU A 141 6.41 9.30 -14.17
CA GLU A 141 6.18 10.74 -14.02
C GLU A 141 4.78 11.01 -13.47
N ARG A 142 3.79 10.35 -14.02
CA ARG A 142 2.40 10.46 -13.55
C ARG A 142 2.24 9.92 -12.13
N LEU A 143 2.88 8.80 -11.82
CA LEU A 143 2.85 8.23 -10.49
C LEU A 143 3.46 9.17 -9.44
N GLN A 144 4.58 9.81 -9.76
CA GLN A 144 5.21 10.81 -8.90
C GLN A 144 4.33 12.06 -8.71
N ALA A 145 3.65 12.52 -9.77
CA ALA A 145 2.71 13.63 -9.68
C ALA A 145 1.51 13.31 -8.77
N ASP A 146 0.96 12.11 -8.87
CA ASP A 146 -0.13 11.64 -8.00
C ASP A 146 0.31 11.59 -6.53
N VAL A 147 1.54 11.12 -6.25
CA VAL A 147 2.11 11.09 -4.90
C VAL A 147 2.33 12.50 -4.36
N GLU A 148 2.84 13.43 -5.15
CA GLU A 148 3.06 14.81 -4.71
C GLU A 148 1.73 15.48 -4.35
N ALA A 149 0.70 15.34 -5.18
CA ALA A 149 -0.65 15.83 -4.90
C ALA A 149 -1.25 15.20 -3.63
N ALA A 150 -0.99 13.92 -3.42
CA ALA A 150 -1.42 13.21 -2.21
C ALA A 150 -0.72 13.76 -0.95
N VAL A 151 0.59 14.00 -1.00
CA VAL A 151 1.36 14.57 0.11
C VAL A 151 0.84 15.97 0.46
N GLU A 152 0.65 16.82 -0.54
CA GLU A 152 0.14 18.18 -0.33
C GLU A 152 -1.25 18.17 0.31
N THR A 153 -2.17 17.37 -0.23
CA THR A 153 -3.55 17.27 0.27
C THR A 153 -3.58 16.70 1.68
N PHE A 154 -2.84 15.63 1.92
CA PHE A 154 -2.75 15.00 3.24
C PHE A 154 -2.19 15.98 4.26
N TYR A 155 -1.06 16.62 3.97
CA TYR A 155 -0.39 17.50 4.92
C TYR A 155 -1.25 18.73 5.25
N ARG A 156 -1.96 19.30 4.29
CA ARG A 156 -2.94 20.37 4.57
C ARG A 156 -4.02 19.95 5.54
N GLY A 157 -4.50 18.71 5.45
CA GLY A 157 -5.56 18.19 6.32
C GLY A 157 -5.08 17.68 7.68
N TRP A 158 -3.79 17.33 7.80
CA TRP A 158 -3.25 16.70 9.00
C TRP A 158 -2.13 17.48 9.68
N ARG A 159 -1.66 18.60 9.14
CA ARG A 159 -0.71 19.49 9.83
C ARG A 159 -1.36 20.01 11.12
N PRO A 160 -0.55 20.40 12.13
CA PRO A 160 -1.06 21.05 13.32
C PRO A 160 -1.87 22.29 12.94
N ASP A 161 -2.92 22.57 13.71
CA ASP A 161 -3.60 23.85 13.60
C ASP A 161 -2.60 24.95 13.93
N THR A 162 -2.44 25.93 13.05
CA THR A 162 -1.68 27.14 13.38
C THR A 162 -2.40 27.79 14.53
N ALA A 163 -1.73 27.86 15.69
CA ALA A 163 -2.24 28.63 16.82
C ALA A 163 -2.55 30.03 16.29
N GLY A 164 -3.84 30.40 16.29
CA GLY A 164 -4.33 31.71 15.93
C GLY A 164 -3.90 32.75 16.96
#